data_bfad2cfa15037e26ac52cec62c18adc0
#
_entry.id   bfad2cfa15037e26ac52cec62c18adc0
#
_cell.length_a   1.000
_cell.length_b   1.000
_cell.length_c   1.000
_cell.angle_alpha   90.00
_cell.angle_beta   90.00
_cell.angle_gamma   90.00
#
_symmetry.space_group_name_H-M   'P 1'
#
loop_
_entity.id
_entity.type
_entity.pdbx_description
1 polymer ?
#
loop_
_entity_poly.entity_id
_entity_poly.type
_entity_poly.pdbx_seq_one_letter_code
_entity_poly.pdbx_strand_id
1 'polypeptide(L)'
;MAAALLTGETVTLHNLPYARDIITQRRLLEDLGATVLTPELRTHKINAAHIEVFEAPYELVKTMRASVLALGPLLARFGKAKVSLPGGCAIGTRPIDLHLKGFEQLGAEVRLEGGNVVARAPQDGRLIGATISFDKVTVTGTENLMMAATLARGKTVLHNAACEPEISDLCELLNRMGARIRGGGTSTLEIEGVEALGGAQHTIIPDRIETGTFIVAAAITDGELIIKDCQPEHLESVINQLRAVGVEIEELNQSTLRVTRSKTLTAKDVTTEPHPKFPTDMQAQYMALMTQAEGEAVITETVFENRFMHASELQRMGAHIHLNGRIATIKGPTKLTGAPVLASDLRASASLVLAGLVAQGETMIERVYHIDRGYERIETKLRAVGANIQRVRESVTAPLSEDAPTDAAAMAS
;
A
#
# COMPACT_ATOMS: atom_id res chain seq x y z
N MET A 1 6.55 -11.54 -0.74
CA MET A 1 6.45 -12.40 -1.95
C MET A 1 7.64 -12.19 -2.90
N ALA A 2 8.03 -10.97 -3.27
CA ALA A 2 9.18 -10.71 -4.18
C ALA A 2 10.49 -11.31 -3.66
N ALA A 3 10.73 -11.31 -2.35
CA ALA A 3 11.93 -11.91 -1.73
C ALA A 3 12.13 -13.40 -2.07
N ALA A 4 11.06 -14.15 -2.38
CA ALA A 4 11.16 -15.54 -2.78
C ALA A 4 11.95 -15.75 -4.10
N LEU A 5 12.06 -14.71 -4.94
CA LEU A 5 12.90 -14.76 -6.15
C LEU A 5 14.41 -14.89 -5.84
N LEU A 6 14.83 -14.56 -4.60
CA LEU A 6 16.24 -14.63 -4.19
C LEU A 6 16.76 -16.05 -3.97
N THR A 7 15.89 -17.06 -3.93
CA THR A 7 16.28 -18.46 -3.71
C THR A 7 15.57 -19.42 -4.68
N GLY A 8 16.17 -20.58 -4.93
CA GLY A 8 15.52 -21.70 -5.63
C GLY A 8 14.73 -22.62 -4.70
N GLU A 9 14.86 -22.42 -3.40
CA GLU A 9 14.13 -23.20 -2.39
C GLU A 9 12.74 -22.61 -2.13
N THR A 10 11.87 -23.41 -1.48
CA THR A 10 10.50 -22.97 -1.22
C THR A 10 10.42 -21.99 -0.04
N VAL A 11 9.83 -20.83 -0.29
CA VAL A 11 9.46 -19.85 0.74
C VAL A 11 7.97 -19.98 1.02
N THR A 12 7.60 -20.26 2.28
CA THR A 12 6.21 -20.36 2.73
C THR A 12 5.83 -19.11 3.51
N LEU A 13 4.82 -18.41 3.03
CA LEU A 13 4.29 -17.19 3.65
C LEU A 13 2.88 -17.44 4.17
N HIS A 14 2.68 -17.14 5.45
CA HIS A 14 1.39 -17.20 6.13
C HIS A 14 0.80 -15.81 6.31
N ASN A 15 -0.50 -15.73 6.58
CA ASN A 15 -1.24 -14.49 6.81
C ASN A 15 -1.30 -13.54 5.59
N LEU A 16 -1.25 -14.06 4.38
CA LEU A 16 -1.46 -13.26 3.17
C LEU A 16 -2.97 -13.03 2.93
N PRO A 17 -3.43 -11.78 2.76
CA PRO A 17 -4.84 -11.50 2.52
C PRO A 17 -5.24 -11.87 1.08
N TYR A 18 -6.53 -12.13 0.87
CA TYR A 18 -7.09 -12.25 -0.46
C TYR A 18 -7.38 -10.86 -1.04
N ALA A 19 -6.32 -10.10 -1.30
CA ALA A 19 -6.36 -8.77 -1.89
C ALA A 19 -5.89 -8.79 -3.35
N ARG A 20 -6.35 -7.85 -4.15
CA ARG A 20 -6.06 -7.80 -5.58
C ARG A 20 -4.57 -7.65 -5.87
N ASP A 21 -3.85 -6.86 -5.07
CA ASP A 21 -2.40 -6.68 -5.24
C ASP A 21 -1.64 -7.99 -4.94
N ILE A 22 -2.10 -8.83 -4.00
CA ILE A 22 -1.52 -10.16 -3.76
C ILE A 22 -1.74 -11.09 -4.95
N ILE A 23 -2.94 -11.07 -5.54
CA ILE A 23 -3.24 -11.85 -6.75
C ILE A 23 -2.38 -11.39 -7.93
N THR A 24 -2.19 -10.08 -8.10
CA THR A 24 -1.34 -9.52 -9.15
C THR A 24 0.14 -9.88 -8.93
N GLN A 25 0.62 -9.82 -7.69
CA GLN A 25 2.00 -10.22 -7.36
C GLN A 25 2.22 -11.71 -7.61
N ARG A 26 1.23 -12.56 -7.28
CA ARG A 26 1.29 -13.98 -7.60
C ARG A 26 1.43 -14.22 -9.11
N ARG A 27 0.59 -13.56 -9.92
CA ARG A 27 0.66 -13.66 -11.39
C ARG A 27 2.02 -13.23 -11.92
N LEU A 28 2.55 -12.11 -11.40
CA LEU A 28 3.89 -11.66 -11.77
C LEU A 28 4.95 -12.73 -11.50
N LEU A 29 4.93 -13.37 -10.33
CA LEU A 29 5.87 -14.44 -9.99
C LEU A 29 5.70 -15.66 -10.91
N GLU A 30 4.47 -16.05 -11.21
CA GLU A 30 4.15 -17.16 -12.13
C GLU A 30 4.61 -16.84 -13.57
N ASP A 31 4.42 -15.61 -14.05
CA ASP A 31 4.91 -15.16 -15.38
C ASP A 31 6.43 -15.15 -15.47
N LEU A 32 7.14 -14.91 -14.36
CA LEU A 32 8.59 -15.01 -14.29
C LEU A 32 9.10 -16.46 -14.26
N GLY A 33 8.22 -17.45 -14.02
CA GLY A 33 8.53 -18.87 -13.97
C GLY A 33 8.47 -19.49 -12.56
N ALA A 34 8.05 -18.75 -11.53
CA ALA A 34 7.89 -19.31 -10.21
C ALA A 34 6.61 -20.17 -10.09
N THR A 35 6.67 -21.21 -9.28
CA THR A 35 5.49 -21.99 -8.91
C THR A 35 4.91 -21.43 -7.62
N VAL A 36 3.62 -21.06 -7.62
CA VAL A 36 2.93 -20.56 -6.43
C VAL A 36 1.75 -21.46 -6.09
N LEU A 37 1.83 -22.15 -4.95
CA LEU A 37 0.77 -23.01 -4.43
C LEU A 37 0.08 -22.33 -3.25
N THR A 38 -1.24 -22.50 -3.15
CA THR A 38 -2.05 -22.02 -2.01
C THR A 38 -2.67 -23.22 -1.31
N PRO A 39 -1.91 -23.93 -0.44
CA PRO A 39 -2.39 -25.16 0.20
C PRO A 39 -3.52 -24.89 1.19
N GLU A 40 -3.55 -23.71 1.78
CA GLU A 40 -4.53 -23.29 2.76
C GLU A 40 -4.89 -21.82 2.54
N LEU A 41 -6.02 -21.40 3.08
CA LEU A 41 -6.42 -20.01 3.07
C LEU A 41 -5.30 -19.15 3.71
N ARG A 42 -4.92 -18.06 3.03
CA ARG A 42 -3.87 -17.11 3.46
C ARG A 42 -2.45 -17.71 3.57
N THR A 43 -2.21 -18.88 2.99
CA THR A 43 -0.87 -19.47 2.93
C THR A 43 -0.43 -19.65 1.50
N HIS A 44 0.74 -19.12 1.15
CA HIS A 44 1.35 -19.31 -0.18
C HIS A 44 2.71 -19.97 -0.03
N LYS A 45 2.93 -21.02 -0.83
CA LYS A 45 4.25 -21.65 -1.01
C LYS A 45 4.79 -21.24 -2.37
N ILE A 46 5.90 -20.51 -2.36
CA ILE A 46 6.51 -19.93 -3.56
C ILE A 46 7.85 -20.63 -3.79
N ASN A 47 8.00 -21.22 -4.97
CA ASN A 47 9.25 -21.84 -5.39
C ASN A 47 9.72 -21.16 -6.69
N ALA A 48 10.91 -20.56 -6.65
CA ALA A 48 11.52 -19.84 -7.77
C ALA A 48 12.75 -20.56 -8.32
N ALA A 49 12.76 -21.92 -8.32
CA ALA A 49 13.88 -22.70 -8.86
C ALA A 49 14.06 -22.51 -10.37
N HIS A 50 12.97 -22.32 -11.10
CA HIS A 50 12.94 -22.30 -12.57
C HIS A 50 12.51 -20.93 -13.11
N ILE A 51 13.24 -19.86 -12.73
CA ILE A 51 13.03 -18.54 -13.31
C ILE A 51 13.74 -18.47 -14.66
N GLU A 52 12.97 -18.29 -15.72
CA GLU A 52 13.45 -18.20 -17.10
C GLU A 52 13.21 -16.82 -17.70
N VAL A 53 12.22 -16.08 -17.19
CA VAL A 53 11.85 -14.73 -17.63
C VAL A 53 12.35 -13.71 -16.62
N PHE A 54 13.07 -12.69 -17.10
CA PHE A 54 13.67 -11.63 -16.29
C PHE A 54 13.01 -10.26 -16.57
N GLU A 55 11.82 -10.30 -17.15
CA GLU A 55 11.05 -9.12 -17.53
C GLU A 55 9.71 -9.09 -16.81
N ALA A 56 9.47 -8.01 -16.04
CA ALA A 56 8.15 -7.72 -15.49
C ALA A 56 7.37 -6.83 -16.47
N PRO A 57 6.31 -7.37 -17.14
CA PRO A 57 5.65 -6.70 -18.25
C PRO A 57 4.80 -5.53 -17.80
N TYR A 58 4.64 -4.52 -18.66
CA TYR A 58 3.87 -3.31 -18.42
C TYR A 58 2.44 -3.60 -17.95
N GLU A 59 1.76 -4.59 -18.52
CA GLU A 59 0.37 -4.94 -18.20
C GLU A 59 0.16 -5.29 -16.71
N LEU A 60 1.13 -5.89 -16.05
CA LEU A 60 1.10 -6.15 -14.62
C LEU A 60 1.61 -4.96 -13.80
N VAL A 61 2.73 -4.35 -14.23
CA VAL A 61 3.35 -3.23 -13.49
C VAL A 61 2.44 -2.02 -13.42
N LYS A 62 1.68 -1.71 -14.48
CA LYS A 62 0.72 -0.58 -14.49
C LYS A 62 -0.40 -0.72 -13.47
N THR A 63 -0.75 -1.94 -13.08
CA THR A 63 -1.85 -2.21 -12.14
C THR A 63 -1.39 -2.22 -10.69
N MET A 64 -0.11 -2.53 -10.45
CA MET A 64 0.47 -2.63 -9.11
C MET A 64 1.91 -2.11 -9.10
N ARG A 65 2.12 -0.94 -8.51
CA ARG A 65 3.44 -0.31 -8.42
C ARG A 65 4.48 -1.20 -7.73
N ALA A 66 4.08 -1.99 -6.73
CA ALA A 66 4.95 -2.91 -6.00
C ALA A 66 5.64 -3.95 -6.90
N SER A 67 5.21 -4.11 -8.16
CA SER A 67 5.88 -4.95 -9.16
C SER A 67 7.35 -4.54 -9.39
N VAL A 68 7.72 -3.29 -9.12
CA VAL A 68 9.11 -2.82 -9.17
C VAL A 68 10.02 -3.55 -8.18
N LEU A 69 9.46 -4.15 -7.13
CA LEU A 69 10.21 -4.94 -6.14
C LEU A 69 10.77 -6.25 -6.69
N ALA A 70 10.38 -6.67 -7.89
CA ALA A 70 11.04 -7.78 -8.58
C ALA A 70 12.43 -7.42 -9.11
N LEU A 71 12.71 -6.10 -9.30
CA LEU A 71 13.97 -5.62 -9.89
C LEU A 71 15.20 -6.04 -9.07
N GLY A 72 15.20 -5.77 -7.76
CA GLY A 72 16.31 -6.11 -6.87
C GLY A 72 16.63 -7.60 -6.82
N PRO A 73 15.65 -8.46 -6.49
CA PRO A 73 15.84 -9.91 -6.47
C PRO A 73 16.31 -10.51 -7.80
N LEU A 74 15.71 -10.10 -8.92
CA LEU A 74 16.12 -10.58 -10.25
C LEU A 74 17.57 -10.17 -10.56
N LEU A 75 17.91 -8.90 -10.32
CA LEU A 75 19.24 -8.37 -10.55
C LEU A 75 20.30 -9.06 -9.66
N ALA A 76 19.98 -9.24 -8.37
CA ALA A 76 20.90 -9.83 -7.42
C ALA A 76 21.19 -11.32 -7.67
N ARG A 77 20.17 -12.09 -8.05
CA ARG A 77 20.32 -13.54 -8.24
C ARG A 77 20.72 -13.94 -9.65
N PHE A 78 20.25 -13.22 -10.67
CA PHE A 78 20.44 -13.60 -12.07
C PHE A 78 21.32 -12.61 -12.85
N GLY A 79 21.79 -11.55 -12.21
CA GLY A 79 22.65 -10.54 -12.82
C GLY A 79 21.96 -9.66 -13.86
N LYS A 80 20.67 -9.80 -14.08
CA LYS A 80 19.89 -9.04 -15.06
C LYS A 80 18.42 -8.93 -14.67
N ALA A 81 17.82 -7.79 -14.97
CA ALA A 81 16.39 -7.57 -14.80
C ALA A 81 15.88 -6.51 -15.79
N LYS A 82 14.67 -6.69 -16.27
CA LYS A 82 13.94 -5.68 -17.04
C LYS A 82 12.55 -5.50 -16.42
N VAL A 83 12.25 -4.30 -15.93
CA VAL A 83 10.99 -4.00 -15.29
C VAL A 83 10.39 -2.75 -15.93
N SER A 84 9.15 -2.83 -16.38
CA SER A 84 8.47 -1.68 -16.93
C SER A 84 8.39 -0.56 -15.88
N LEU A 85 8.52 0.69 -16.31
CA LEU A 85 8.29 1.82 -15.43
C LEU A 85 6.83 1.79 -14.93
N PRO A 86 6.60 1.89 -13.62
CA PRO A 86 5.25 1.98 -13.11
C PRO A 86 4.59 3.24 -13.67
N GLY A 87 3.36 3.12 -14.17
CA GLY A 87 2.57 4.25 -14.63
C GLY A 87 2.39 5.31 -13.55
N GLY A 88 1.98 6.51 -13.92
CA GLY A 88 1.68 7.59 -12.99
C GLY A 88 0.66 7.15 -11.94
N CYS A 89 0.86 7.56 -10.70
CA CYS A 89 -0.08 7.32 -9.62
C CYS A 89 -0.93 8.57 -9.42
N ALA A 90 -2.23 8.39 -9.18
CA ALA A 90 -3.15 9.49 -8.97
C ALA A 90 -2.74 10.41 -7.79
N ILE A 91 -2.07 9.85 -6.77
CA ILE A 91 -1.64 10.58 -5.56
C ILE A 91 -0.34 11.39 -5.74
N GLY A 92 0.30 11.35 -6.92
CA GLY A 92 1.49 12.15 -7.23
C GLY A 92 2.58 11.39 -7.97
N THR A 93 3.66 12.12 -8.30
CA THR A 93 4.86 11.52 -8.88
C THR A 93 5.53 10.64 -7.82
N ARG A 94 5.76 9.40 -8.17
CA ARG A 94 6.45 8.42 -7.32
C ARG A 94 7.62 7.85 -8.10
N PRO A 95 8.66 8.66 -8.35
CA PRO A 95 9.80 8.24 -9.13
C PRO A 95 10.51 7.07 -8.46
N ILE A 96 11.16 6.22 -9.26
CA ILE A 96 11.98 5.11 -8.77
C ILE A 96 13.48 5.43 -8.88
N ASP A 97 13.81 6.71 -9.06
CA ASP A 97 15.17 7.20 -9.21
C ASP A 97 16.08 6.81 -8.04
N LEU A 98 15.55 6.81 -6.80
CA LEU A 98 16.31 6.36 -5.63
C LEU A 98 16.65 4.87 -5.69
N HIS A 99 15.77 4.03 -6.25
CA HIS A 99 16.09 2.63 -6.51
C HIS A 99 17.24 2.51 -7.53
N LEU A 100 17.13 3.25 -8.65
CA LEU A 100 18.09 3.18 -9.76
C LEU A 100 19.47 3.66 -9.33
N LYS A 101 19.55 4.83 -8.67
CA LYS A 101 20.80 5.34 -8.07
C LYS A 101 21.42 4.33 -7.10
N GLY A 102 20.61 3.67 -6.27
CA GLY A 102 21.11 2.65 -5.35
C GLY A 102 21.68 1.43 -6.08
N PHE A 103 21.04 0.95 -7.15
CA PHE A 103 21.58 -0.15 -7.96
C PHE A 103 22.88 0.24 -8.67
N GLU A 104 22.99 1.46 -9.19
CA GLU A 104 24.23 1.98 -9.78
C GLU A 104 25.38 2.01 -8.73
N GLN A 105 25.08 2.41 -7.49
CA GLN A 105 26.06 2.39 -6.40
C GLN A 105 26.46 0.96 -6.00
N LEU A 106 25.56 -0.02 -6.18
CA LEU A 106 25.89 -1.45 -6.05
C LEU A 106 26.62 -2.01 -7.28
N GLY A 107 27.03 -1.15 -8.23
CA GLY A 107 27.81 -1.50 -9.43
C GLY A 107 26.99 -1.96 -10.61
N ALA A 108 25.68 -1.89 -10.59
CA ALA A 108 24.86 -2.25 -11.73
C ALA A 108 24.91 -1.18 -12.83
N GLU A 109 24.86 -1.62 -14.08
CA GLU A 109 24.55 -0.77 -15.21
C GLU A 109 23.02 -0.66 -15.33
N VAL A 110 22.49 0.57 -15.27
CA VAL A 110 21.06 0.84 -15.36
C VAL A 110 20.77 1.72 -16.56
N ARG A 111 19.81 1.32 -17.39
CA ARG A 111 19.34 2.07 -18.55
C ARG A 111 17.84 2.17 -18.59
N LEU A 112 17.32 3.25 -19.17
CA LEU A 112 15.90 3.40 -19.48
C LEU A 112 15.72 3.18 -20.97
N GLU A 113 15.01 2.11 -21.34
CA GLU A 113 14.81 1.73 -22.73
C GLU A 113 13.34 1.38 -22.98
N GLY A 114 12.69 2.10 -23.90
CA GLY A 114 11.31 1.80 -24.31
C GLY A 114 10.29 1.77 -23.16
N GLY A 115 10.45 2.66 -22.17
CA GLY A 115 9.58 2.69 -20.99
C GLY A 115 9.88 1.62 -19.93
N ASN A 116 11.05 0.95 -20.05
CA ASN A 116 11.50 -0.07 -19.11
C ASN A 116 12.80 0.36 -18.42
N VAL A 117 12.98 -0.07 -17.19
CA VAL A 117 14.30 -0.14 -16.54
C VAL A 117 14.97 -1.44 -16.98
N VAL A 118 16.11 -1.33 -17.58
CA VAL A 118 16.99 -2.47 -17.90
C VAL A 118 18.22 -2.36 -17.00
N ALA A 119 18.41 -3.33 -16.12
CA ALA A 119 19.51 -3.37 -15.17
C ALA A 119 20.37 -4.63 -15.38
N ARG A 120 21.68 -4.47 -15.27
CA ARG A 120 22.67 -5.55 -15.37
C ARG A 120 23.69 -5.43 -14.26
N ALA A 121 23.99 -6.53 -13.59
CA ALA A 121 25.08 -6.61 -12.64
C ALA A 121 26.45 -6.53 -13.36
N PRO A 122 27.56 -6.29 -12.65
CA PRO A 122 28.91 -6.38 -13.19
C PRO A 122 29.18 -7.69 -13.94
N GLN A 123 30.28 -7.74 -14.71
CA GLN A 123 30.58 -8.87 -15.63
C GLN A 123 30.59 -10.25 -14.95
N ASP A 124 30.89 -10.32 -13.67
CA ASP A 124 30.88 -11.56 -12.89
C ASP A 124 29.48 -11.95 -12.37
N GLY A 125 28.44 -11.18 -12.73
CA GLY A 125 27.03 -11.45 -12.41
C GLY A 125 26.58 -11.08 -11.00
N ARG A 126 27.47 -10.49 -10.16
CA ARG A 126 27.13 -10.14 -8.77
C ARG A 126 27.27 -8.64 -8.51
N LEU A 127 26.34 -8.10 -7.76
CA LEU A 127 26.40 -6.74 -7.21
C LEU A 127 27.54 -6.62 -6.18
N ILE A 128 27.99 -5.40 -5.94
CA ILE A 128 29.09 -5.08 -5.01
C ILE A 128 28.53 -4.24 -3.88
N GLY A 129 28.79 -4.64 -2.65
CA GLY A 129 28.34 -3.91 -1.46
C GLY A 129 28.89 -2.49 -1.43
N ALA A 130 28.06 -1.53 -1.01
CA ALA A 130 28.36 -0.11 -1.00
C ALA A 130 27.70 0.59 0.21
N THR A 131 28.17 1.79 0.52
CA THR A 131 27.46 2.69 1.45
C THR A 131 26.55 3.61 0.64
N ILE A 132 25.26 3.50 0.88
CA ILE A 132 24.20 4.20 0.15
C ILE A 132 23.43 5.10 1.14
N SER A 133 23.29 6.38 0.83
CA SER A 133 22.46 7.31 1.59
C SER A 133 21.28 7.77 0.73
N PHE A 134 20.06 7.55 1.21
CA PHE A 134 18.87 8.05 0.52
C PHE A 134 18.70 9.56 0.78
N ASP A 135 18.51 10.33 -0.28
CA ASP A 135 18.21 11.78 -0.21
C ASP A 135 16.86 12.01 0.51
N LYS A 136 15.93 11.07 0.38
CA LYS A 136 14.63 11.04 1.04
C LYS A 136 14.32 9.61 1.46
N VAL A 137 13.61 9.45 2.58
CA VAL A 137 13.11 8.15 3.01
C VAL A 137 12.22 7.55 1.92
N THR A 138 12.50 6.30 1.56
CA THR A 138 11.75 5.55 0.56
C THR A 138 11.54 4.11 1.02
N VAL A 139 10.29 3.71 1.22
CA VAL A 139 9.95 2.36 1.68
C VAL A 139 10.36 1.33 0.63
N THR A 140 9.79 1.42 -0.57
CA THR A 140 10.08 0.45 -1.66
C THR A 140 11.53 0.51 -2.14
N GLY A 141 12.19 1.67 -2.05
CA GLY A 141 13.63 1.79 -2.32
C GLY A 141 14.46 1.02 -1.31
N THR A 142 14.15 1.17 -0.02
CA THR A 142 14.80 0.41 1.06
C THR A 142 14.59 -1.08 0.90
N GLU A 143 13.36 -1.53 0.66
CA GLU A 143 13.03 -2.95 0.43
C GLU A 143 13.80 -3.53 -0.75
N ASN A 144 13.81 -2.83 -1.86
CA ASN A 144 14.41 -3.31 -3.10
C ASN A 144 15.94 -3.42 -2.99
N LEU A 145 16.59 -2.38 -2.44
CA LEU A 145 18.06 -2.40 -2.23
C LEU A 145 18.47 -3.36 -1.11
N MET A 146 17.68 -3.50 -0.05
CA MET A 146 17.91 -4.48 1.00
C MET A 146 17.88 -5.90 0.42
N MET A 147 16.86 -6.26 -0.37
CA MET A 147 16.80 -7.56 -1.04
C MET A 147 18.00 -7.77 -1.97
N ALA A 148 18.35 -6.78 -2.77
CA ALA A 148 19.48 -6.88 -3.68
C ALA A 148 20.83 -7.05 -2.96
N ALA A 149 21.03 -6.34 -1.86
CA ALA A 149 22.28 -6.37 -1.09
C ALA A 149 22.53 -7.72 -0.41
N THR A 150 21.49 -8.54 -0.17
CA THR A 150 21.67 -9.86 0.48
C THR A 150 22.60 -10.80 -0.30
N LEU A 151 22.66 -10.68 -1.63
CA LEU A 151 23.51 -11.50 -2.50
C LEU A 151 24.70 -10.72 -3.09
N ALA A 152 24.89 -9.44 -2.72
CA ALA A 152 26.02 -8.64 -3.16
C ALA A 152 27.33 -9.13 -2.53
N ARG A 153 28.46 -8.86 -3.16
CA ARG A 153 29.79 -9.14 -2.56
C ARG A 153 30.15 -8.06 -1.55
N GLY A 154 30.52 -8.47 -0.36
CA GLY A 154 30.94 -7.57 0.73
C GLY A 154 29.77 -7.02 1.53
N LYS A 155 30.01 -5.85 2.15
CA LYS A 155 29.05 -5.19 3.06
C LYS A 155 28.34 -4.04 2.36
N THR A 156 27.04 -3.96 2.53
CA THR A 156 26.22 -2.79 2.17
C THR A 156 25.71 -2.10 3.41
N VAL A 157 25.75 -0.77 3.41
CA VAL A 157 25.14 0.06 4.46
C VAL A 157 24.14 1.00 3.81
N LEU A 158 22.89 0.95 4.24
CA LEU A 158 21.85 1.89 3.81
C LEU A 158 21.59 2.90 4.90
N HIS A 159 21.85 4.18 4.63
CA HIS A 159 21.53 5.30 5.51
C HIS A 159 20.26 6.01 5.10
N ASN A 160 19.57 6.63 6.04
CA ASN A 160 18.25 7.24 5.86
C ASN A 160 17.23 6.23 5.28
N ALA A 161 17.36 4.97 5.68
CA ALA A 161 16.45 3.90 5.32
C ALA A 161 15.07 4.11 5.96
N ALA A 162 14.05 3.55 5.35
CA ALA A 162 12.71 3.49 5.90
C ALA A 162 12.68 2.65 7.18
N CYS A 163 11.87 3.06 8.15
CA CYS A 163 11.77 2.42 9.47
C CYS A 163 10.40 1.75 9.70
N GLU A 164 9.56 1.70 8.68
CA GLU A 164 8.22 1.10 8.76
C GLU A 164 8.30 -0.35 9.25
N PRO A 165 7.29 -0.82 10.01
CA PRO A 165 7.22 -2.21 10.49
C PRO A 165 7.41 -3.25 9.38
N GLU A 166 6.97 -2.94 8.17
CA GLU A 166 7.11 -3.77 6.98
C GLU A 166 8.59 -3.98 6.58
N ILE A 167 9.47 -3.04 6.89
CA ILE A 167 10.93 -3.16 6.70
C ILE A 167 11.50 -4.17 7.69
N SER A 168 11.08 -4.10 8.96
CA SER A 168 11.49 -5.06 9.99
C SER A 168 11.02 -6.47 9.66
N ASP A 169 9.78 -6.61 9.19
CA ASP A 169 9.19 -7.88 8.77
C ASP A 169 9.96 -8.51 7.59
N LEU A 170 10.31 -7.69 6.60
CA LEU A 170 11.14 -8.16 5.47
C LEU A 170 12.55 -8.53 5.92
N CYS A 171 13.19 -7.76 6.83
CA CYS A 171 14.48 -8.11 7.42
C CYS A 171 14.42 -9.48 8.10
N GLU A 172 13.35 -9.75 8.86
CA GLU A 172 13.18 -11.02 9.55
C GLU A 172 13.03 -12.18 8.57
N LEU A 173 12.20 -12.03 7.54
CA LEU A 173 12.08 -13.03 6.46
C LEU A 173 13.42 -13.32 5.81
N LEU A 174 14.16 -12.28 5.38
CA LEU A 174 15.45 -12.43 4.72
C LEU A 174 16.48 -13.09 5.63
N ASN A 175 16.54 -12.74 6.92
CA ASN A 175 17.43 -13.39 7.88
C ASN A 175 17.06 -14.85 8.11
N ARG A 176 15.77 -15.21 8.12
CA ARG A 176 15.33 -16.62 8.15
C ARG A 176 15.74 -17.38 6.88
N MET A 177 15.83 -16.69 5.75
CA MET A 177 16.34 -17.26 4.50
C MET A 177 17.88 -17.41 4.51
N GLY A 178 18.58 -16.93 5.55
CA GLY A 178 20.03 -17.02 5.68
C GLY A 178 20.81 -15.75 5.37
N ALA A 179 20.11 -14.61 5.14
CA ALA A 179 20.75 -13.31 5.03
C ALA A 179 21.37 -12.85 6.37
N ARG A 180 22.22 -11.82 6.29
CA ARG A 180 22.89 -11.23 7.45
C ARG A 180 22.60 -9.74 7.51
N ILE A 181 21.41 -9.40 8.00
CA ILE A 181 20.92 -8.02 8.06
C ILE A 181 20.81 -7.60 9.53
N ARG A 182 21.31 -6.40 9.84
CA ARG A 182 21.17 -5.73 11.15
C ARG A 182 20.56 -4.35 10.96
N GLY A 183 19.93 -3.84 12.00
CA GLY A 183 19.33 -2.49 12.00
C GLY A 183 17.90 -2.42 11.43
N GLY A 184 17.20 -3.57 11.25
CA GLY A 184 15.79 -3.55 10.85
C GLY A 184 14.97 -2.65 11.76
N GLY A 185 14.12 -1.77 11.17
CA GLY A 185 13.33 -0.78 11.90
C GLY A 185 14.09 0.48 12.34
N THR A 186 15.37 0.62 11.97
CA THR A 186 16.17 1.83 12.19
C THR A 186 16.53 2.51 10.87
N SER A 187 16.96 3.78 10.96
CA SER A 187 17.38 4.54 9.76
C SER A 187 18.69 4.07 9.13
N THR A 188 19.35 3.05 9.71
CA THR A 188 20.58 2.48 9.17
C THR A 188 20.50 0.97 9.14
N LEU A 189 20.60 0.39 7.94
CA LEU A 189 20.65 -1.05 7.72
C LEU A 189 22.07 -1.46 7.32
N GLU A 190 22.59 -2.50 7.96
CA GLU A 190 23.85 -3.15 7.61
C GLU A 190 23.56 -4.54 7.06
N ILE A 191 24.04 -4.83 5.86
CA ILE A 191 23.80 -6.07 5.15
C ILE A 191 25.14 -6.68 4.73
N GLU A 192 25.47 -7.85 5.23
CA GLU A 192 26.59 -8.65 4.71
C GLU A 192 26.06 -9.59 3.65
N GLY A 193 26.56 -9.46 2.42
CA GLY A 193 26.15 -10.32 1.33
C GLY A 193 26.59 -11.77 1.54
N VAL A 194 25.73 -12.70 1.13
CA VAL A 194 25.97 -14.14 1.20
C VAL A 194 26.01 -14.76 -0.20
N GLU A 195 26.54 -15.98 -0.32
CA GLU A 195 26.63 -16.68 -1.62
C GLU A 195 25.26 -17.16 -2.12
N ALA A 196 24.39 -17.59 -1.21
CA ALA A 196 23.06 -18.09 -1.52
C ALA A 196 22.12 -17.92 -0.32
N LEU A 197 20.84 -17.85 -0.60
CA LEU A 197 19.76 -17.88 0.39
C LEU A 197 18.99 -19.20 0.28
N GLY A 198 18.51 -19.69 1.41
CA GLY A 198 17.68 -20.90 1.53
C GLY A 198 16.19 -20.59 1.52
N GLY A 199 15.39 -21.66 1.66
CA GLY A 199 13.96 -21.56 1.90
C GLY A 199 13.65 -21.10 3.33
N ALA A 200 12.44 -20.58 3.55
CA ALA A 200 12.00 -20.15 4.87
C ALA A 200 10.49 -20.28 5.03
N GLN A 201 10.05 -20.29 6.30
CA GLN A 201 8.64 -20.07 6.66
C GLN A 201 8.53 -18.77 7.45
N HIS A 202 7.55 -17.95 7.10
CA HIS A 202 7.35 -16.65 7.72
C HIS A 202 5.86 -16.30 7.79
N THR A 203 5.43 -15.72 8.90
CA THR A 203 4.09 -15.18 9.08
C THR A 203 4.17 -13.67 8.93
N ILE A 204 3.51 -13.13 7.91
CA ILE A 204 3.45 -11.69 7.63
C ILE A 204 2.72 -10.99 8.77
N ILE A 205 3.24 -9.84 9.20
CA ILE A 205 2.63 -9.01 10.22
C ILE A 205 1.22 -8.54 9.83
N PRO A 206 0.33 -8.25 10.78
CA PRO A 206 -0.98 -7.67 10.51
C PRO A 206 -0.87 -6.30 9.82
N ASP A 207 -1.82 -6.00 8.92
CA ASP A 207 -1.89 -4.69 8.27
C ASP A 207 -2.31 -3.62 9.29
N ARG A 208 -1.35 -2.78 9.68
CA ARG A 208 -1.58 -1.67 10.60
C ARG A 208 -2.55 -0.62 10.04
N ILE A 209 -2.59 -0.42 8.72
CA ILE A 209 -3.49 0.57 8.11
C ILE A 209 -4.93 0.03 8.05
N GLU A 210 -5.12 -1.26 7.82
CA GLU A 210 -6.44 -1.88 7.99
C GLU A 210 -6.92 -1.76 9.43
N THR A 211 -6.05 -2.07 10.42
CA THR A 211 -6.34 -1.87 11.85
C THR A 211 -6.77 -0.44 12.14
N GLY A 212 -5.99 0.57 11.70
CA GLY A 212 -6.31 1.99 11.87
C GLY A 212 -7.64 2.38 11.22
N THR A 213 -7.95 1.82 10.05
CA THR A 213 -9.22 2.06 9.35
C THR A 213 -10.41 1.55 10.17
N PHE A 214 -10.31 0.38 10.81
CA PHE A 214 -11.37 -0.15 11.68
C PHE A 214 -11.47 0.60 13.02
N ILE A 215 -10.36 1.14 13.56
CA ILE A 215 -10.41 2.07 14.69
C ILE A 215 -11.25 3.31 14.33
N VAL A 216 -10.98 3.91 13.16
CA VAL A 216 -11.76 5.06 12.69
C VAL A 216 -13.21 4.67 12.40
N ALA A 217 -13.49 3.47 11.88
CA ALA A 217 -14.85 3.00 11.65
C ALA A 217 -15.68 2.98 12.96
N ALA A 218 -15.13 2.45 14.04
CA ALA A 218 -15.78 2.48 15.36
C ALA A 218 -15.99 3.91 15.85
N ALA A 219 -14.96 4.75 15.76
CA ALA A 219 -15.00 6.12 16.26
C ALA A 219 -16.01 6.99 15.51
N ILE A 220 -16.05 6.92 14.18
CA ILE A 220 -16.90 7.77 13.36
C ILE A 220 -18.39 7.40 13.50
N THR A 221 -18.71 6.13 13.72
CA THR A 221 -20.08 5.61 13.83
C THR A 221 -20.63 5.61 15.26
N ASP A 222 -19.86 6.13 16.23
CA ASP A 222 -20.21 6.03 17.66
C ASP A 222 -20.42 4.57 18.12
N GLY A 223 -19.63 3.68 17.54
CA GLY A 223 -19.72 2.25 17.76
C GLY A 223 -18.65 1.73 18.72
N GLU A 224 -18.75 0.43 19.02
CA GLU A 224 -17.75 -0.31 19.77
C GLU A 224 -17.23 -1.47 18.94
N LEU A 225 -15.89 -1.63 18.86
CA LEU A 225 -15.25 -2.76 18.19
C LEU A 225 -14.17 -3.38 19.08
N ILE A 226 -14.06 -4.71 19.01
CA ILE A 226 -12.89 -5.45 19.47
C ILE A 226 -12.11 -5.88 18.21
N ILE A 227 -10.92 -5.33 18.04
CA ILE A 227 -10.03 -5.62 16.91
C ILE A 227 -8.97 -6.60 17.40
N LYS A 228 -8.98 -7.80 16.81
CA LYS A 228 -8.06 -8.90 17.14
C LYS A 228 -6.98 -9.07 16.07
N ASP A 229 -5.93 -9.79 16.44
CA ASP A 229 -4.81 -10.12 15.54
C ASP A 229 -4.18 -8.86 14.92
N CYS A 230 -4.06 -7.80 15.72
CA CYS A 230 -3.37 -6.55 15.37
C CYS A 230 -2.08 -6.39 16.18
N GLN A 231 -1.25 -5.44 15.79
CA GLN A 231 -0.05 -5.05 16.54
C GLN A 231 -0.13 -3.54 16.85
N PRO A 232 -0.63 -3.16 18.05
CA PRO A 232 -0.82 -1.77 18.43
C PRO A 232 0.45 -0.92 18.34
N GLU A 233 1.61 -1.49 18.65
CA GLU A 233 2.92 -0.84 18.59
C GLU A 233 3.26 -0.33 17.18
N HIS A 234 2.73 -0.96 16.12
CA HIS A 234 2.92 -0.51 14.74
C HIS A 234 2.09 0.73 14.38
N LEU A 235 1.16 1.12 15.27
CA LEU A 235 0.18 2.20 15.09
C LEU A 235 0.27 3.27 16.19
N GLU A 236 1.30 3.29 16.99
CA GLU A 236 1.38 4.15 18.19
C GLU A 236 1.05 5.62 17.90
N SER A 237 1.61 6.19 16.82
CA SER A 237 1.34 7.58 16.44
C SER A 237 -0.14 7.81 16.05
N VAL A 238 -0.77 6.84 15.39
CA VAL A 238 -2.18 6.89 15.00
C VAL A 238 -3.08 6.76 16.24
N ILE A 239 -2.78 5.79 17.11
CA ILE A 239 -3.51 5.55 18.36
C ILE A 239 -3.45 6.81 19.24
N ASN A 240 -2.28 7.40 19.42
CA ASN A 240 -2.10 8.61 20.22
C ASN A 240 -2.86 9.81 19.64
N GLN A 241 -2.83 9.99 18.31
CA GLN A 241 -3.58 11.05 17.63
C GLN A 241 -5.11 10.85 17.79
N LEU A 242 -5.60 9.62 17.63
CA LEU A 242 -7.02 9.31 17.79
C LEU A 242 -7.49 9.45 19.26
N ARG A 243 -6.65 9.06 20.22
CA ARG A 243 -6.92 9.33 21.66
C ARG A 243 -7.04 10.84 21.94
N ALA A 244 -6.17 11.66 21.33
CA ALA A 244 -6.24 13.11 21.46
C ALA A 244 -7.50 13.73 20.86
N VAL A 245 -8.10 13.09 19.84
CA VAL A 245 -9.39 13.46 19.24
C VAL A 245 -10.57 13.11 20.17
N GLY A 246 -10.40 12.15 21.09
CA GLY A 246 -11.45 11.66 21.97
C GLY A 246 -11.93 10.24 21.66
N VAL A 247 -11.13 9.47 20.95
CA VAL A 247 -11.38 8.03 20.76
C VAL A 247 -10.79 7.27 21.93
N GLU A 248 -11.60 6.45 22.59
CA GLU A 248 -11.15 5.58 23.67
C GLU A 248 -10.60 4.29 23.06
N ILE A 249 -9.31 4.05 23.25
CA ILE A 249 -8.61 2.88 22.72
C ILE A 249 -7.93 2.20 23.89
N GLU A 250 -8.42 1.02 24.24
CA GLU A 250 -7.90 0.15 25.30
C GLU A 250 -7.14 -1.03 24.67
N GLU A 251 -5.92 -1.26 25.11
CA GLU A 251 -5.11 -2.42 24.73
C GLU A 251 -5.45 -3.56 25.69
N LEU A 252 -6.31 -4.49 25.25
CA LEU A 252 -6.71 -5.64 26.09
C LEU A 252 -5.57 -6.65 26.27
N ASN A 253 -4.70 -6.74 25.26
CA ASN A 253 -3.45 -7.50 25.26
C ASN A 253 -2.59 -7.03 24.08
N GLN A 254 -1.44 -7.70 23.86
CA GLN A 254 -0.46 -7.36 22.81
C GLN A 254 -1.03 -7.39 21.37
N SER A 255 -2.16 -8.04 21.13
CA SER A 255 -2.73 -8.21 19.79
C SER A 255 -4.22 -7.90 19.70
N THR A 256 -4.80 -7.23 20.72
CA THR A 256 -6.24 -6.97 20.76
C THR A 256 -6.51 -5.57 21.31
N LEU A 257 -7.25 -4.80 20.54
CA LEU A 257 -7.74 -3.48 20.93
C LEU A 257 -9.24 -3.50 21.15
N ARG A 258 -9.71 -2.80 22.16
CA ARG A 258 -11.11 -2.37 22.31
C ARG A 258 -11.18 -0.89 21.96
N VAL A 259 -12.08 -0.55 21.08
CA VAL A 259 -12.23 0.82 20.57
C VAL A 259 -13.65 1.27 20.81
N THR A 260 -13.80 2.42 21.48
CA THR A 260 -15.08 3.10 21.67
C THR A 260 -14.87 4.58 21.42
N ARG A 261 -15.93 5.29 21.12
CA ARG A 261 -15.86 6.75 21.01
C ARG A 261 -16.24 7.39 22.34
N SER A 262 -15.53 8.46 22.75
CA SER A 262 -16.04 9.34 23.78
C SER A 262 -17.28 10.11 23.29
N LYS A 263 -18.03 10.71 24.19
CA LYS A 263 -19.27 11.45 23.85
C LYS A 263 -19.06 12.53 22.79
N THR A 264 -17.88 13.15 22.76
CA THR A 264 -17.54 14.23 21.83
C THR A 264 -16.17 14.00 21.20
N LEU A 265 -16.11 14.05 19.86
CA LEU A 265 -14.85 14.11 19.13
C LEU A 265 -14.43 15.56 18.99
N THR A 266 -13.19 15.89 19.32
CA THR A 266 -12.61 17.23 19.19
C THR A 266 -11.62 17.26 18.03
N ALA A 267 -11.76 18.22 17.12
CA ALA A 267 -10.87 18.40 15.99
C ALA A 267 -9.43 18.64 16.45
N LYS A 268 -8.47 17.97 15.80
CA LYS A 268 -7.03 18.10 16.07
C LYS A 268 -6.26 18.12 14.77
N ASP A 269 -5.25 18.96 14.73
CA ASP A 269 -4.33 19.05 13.59
C ASP A 269 -3.46 17.82 13.50
N VAL A 270 -3.04 17.48 12.26
CA VAL A 270 -2.12 16.39 12.00
C VAL A 270 -1.22 16.72 10.81
N THR A 271 0.03 16.30 10.88
CA THR A 271 0.98 16.33 9.78
C THR A 271 1.40 14.91 9.43
N THR A 272 1.29 14.53 8.16
CA THR A 272 1.77 13.23 7.72
C THR A 272 3.29 13.25 7.56
N GLU A 273 3.95 12.23 8.04
CA GLU A 273 5.41 12.07 7.96
C GLU A 273 5.76 10.57 7.87
N PRO A 274 7.00 10.21 7.45
CA PRO A 274 7.49 8.83 7.51
C PRO A 274 7.39 8.25 8.93
N HIS A 275 7.28 6.91 9.02
CA HIS A 275 7.28 6.19 10.30
C HIS A 275 8.52 6.58 11.17
N PRO A 276 8.38 6.75 12.49
CA PRO A 276 7.22 6.40 13.35
C PRO A 276 6.18 7.51 13.54
N LYS A 277 6.17 8.51 12.69
CA LYS A 277 5.18 9.59 12.74
C LYS A 277 3.84 9.16 12.11
N PHE A 278 2.90 10.13 12.01
CA PHE A 278 1.56 9.85 11.48
C PHE A 278 1.63 9.49 9.99
N PRO A 279 1.20 8.28 9.60
CA PRO A 279 1.39 7.80 8.23
C PRO A 279 0.42 8.47 7.26
N THR A 280 0.92 8.84 6.09
CA THR A 280 0.12 9.37 4.98
C THR A 280 -1.01 8.41 4.58
N ASP A 281 -0.88 7.10 4.83
CA ASP A 281 -1.90 6.08 4.54
C ASP A 281 -3.12 6.12 5.48
N MET A 282 -3.05 6.88 6.58
CA MET A 282 -4.18 7.14 7.48
C MET A 282 -4.79 8.53 7.28
N GLN A 283 -4.22 9.37 6.42
CA GLN A 283 -4.63 10.75 6.21
C GLN A 283 -6.10 10.86 5.75
N ALA A 284 -6.52 10.04 4.78
CA ALA A 284 -7.88 10.10 4.23
C ALA A 284 -8.94 9.63 5.26
N GLN A 285 -8.65 8.57 6.01
CA GLN A 285 -9.52 8.06 7.08
C GLN A 285 -9.63 9.10 8.21
N TYR A 286 -8.52 9.73 8.57
CA TYR A 286 -8.50 10.80 9.56
C TYR A 286 -9.31 12.02 9.10
N MET A 287 -9.22 12.42 7.81
CA MET A 287 -10.03 13.48 7.23
C MET A 287 -11.53 13.18 7.35
N ALA A 288 -11.94 11.95 7.04
CA ALA A 288 -13.35 11.53 7.21
C ALA A 288 -13.79 11.66 8.67
N LEU A 289 -12.96 11.25 9.65
CA LEU A 289 -13.28 11.41 11.08
C LEU A 289 -13.41 12.87 11.47
N MET A 290 -12.54 13.76 10.97
CA MET A 290 -12.57 15.19 11.29
C MET A 290 -13.86 15.89 10.79
N THR A 291 -14.55 15.34 9.79
CA THR A 291 -15.87 15.84 9.40
C THR A 291 -16.92 15.69 10.51
N GLN A 292 -16.70 14.79 11.48
CA GLN A 292 -17.59 14.50 12.60
C GLN A 292 -17.09 15.05 13.94
N ALA A 293 -15.93 15.70 13.97
CA ALA A 293 -15.33 16.27 15.18
C ALA A 293 -15.74 17.73 15.38
N GLU A 294 -15.90 18.17 16.60
CA GLU A 294 -16.19 19.58 16.94
C GLU A 294 -14.95 20.45 16.74
N GLY A 295 -15.11 21.53 15.97
CA GLY A 295 -14.06 22.51 15.73
C GLY A 295 -13.49 22.45 14.31
N GLU A 296 -12.27 22.91 14.18
CA GLU A 296 -11.53 22.96 12.92
C GLU A 296 -10.23 22.18 13.05
N ALA A 297 -9.93 21.33 12.08
CA ALA A 297 -8.69 20.56 12.00
C ALA A 297 -7.92 20.92 10.73
N VAL A 298 -6.60 21.05 10.86
CA VAL A 298 -5.67 21.25 9.75
C VAL A 298 -4.89 19.96 9.51
N ILE A 299 -4.99 19.44 8.29
CA ILE A 299 -4.22 18.28 7.84
C ILE A 299 -3.14 18.77 6.87
N THR A 300 -1.87 18.55 7.20
CA THR A 300 -0.73 18.86 6.34
C THR A 300 -0.16 17.57 5.76
N GLU A 301 -0.20 17.44 4.41
CA GLU A 301 0.35 16.29 3.69
C GLU A 301 1.76 16.58 3.20
N THR A 302 2.77 15.93 3.77
CA THR A 302 4.17 16.17 3.43
C THR A 302 4.78 15.12 2.50
N VAL A 303 4.14 13.94 2.40
CA VAL A 303 4.69 12.81 1.66
C VAL A 303 4.30 12.85 0.18
N PHE A 304 3.00 13.02 -0.12
CA PHE A 304 2.51 13.02 -1.50
C PHE A 304 1.82 14.33 -1.87
N GLU A 305 2.13 14.84 -3.06
CA GLU A 305 1.66 16.15 -3.51
C GLU A 305 0.17 16.22 -3.89
N ASN A 306 -0.44 15.09 -4.33
CA ASN A 306 -1.81 15.04 -4.84
C ASN A 306 -2.72 14.12 -4.01
N ARG A 307 -2.51 14.01 -2.69
CA ARG A 307 -3.21 13.01 -1.89
C ARG A 307 -4.55 13.47 -1.31
N PHE A 308 -5.09 14.60 -1.76
CA PHE A 308 -6.38 15.14 -1.30
C PHE A 308 -7.54 14.93 -2.29
N MET A 309 -7.43 14.03 -3.26
CA MET A 309 -8.49 13.83 -4.26
C MET A 309 -9.84 13.41 -3.66
N HIS A 310 -9.84 12.67 -2.54
CA HIS A 310 -11.05 12.29 -1.80
C HIS A 310 -11.77 13.47 -1.16
N ALA A 311 -11.10 14.61 -0.95
CA ALA A 311 -11.71 15.78 -0.34
C ALA A 311 -12.89 16.32 -1.17
N SER A 312 -12.78 16.32 -2.50
CA SER A 312 -13.87 16.74 -3.39
C SER A 312 -15.09 15.82 -3.28
N GLU A 313 -14.86 14.52 -3.10
CA GLU A 313 -15.95 13.56 -2.92
C GLU A 313 -16.61 13.69 -1.53
N LEU A 314 -15.83 13.96 -0.48
CA LEU A 314 -16.38 14.30 0.83
C LEU A 314 -17.16 15.62 0.80
N GLN A 315 -16.70 16.63 0.03
CA GLN A 315 -17.45 17.87 -0.19
C GLN A 315 -18.79 17.61 -0.91
N ARG A 316 -18.84 16.67 -1.88
CA ARG A 316 -20.11 16.22 -2.50
C ARG A 316 -21.09 15.64 -1.49
N MET A 317 -20.57 15.00 -0.44
CA MET A 317 -21.35 14.49 0.69
C MET A 317 -21.71 15.59 1.71
N GLY A 318 -21.33 16.85 1.47
CA GLY A 318 -21.63 18.00 2.32
C GLY A 318 -20.53 18.39 3.32
N ALA A 319 -19.36 17.76 3.29
CA ALA A 319 -18.27 18.11 4.20
C ALA A 319 -17.72 19.53 3.91
N HIS A 320 -17.41 20.26 4.98
CA HIS A 320 -16.78 21.57 4.92
C HIS A 320 -15.25 21.41 4.92
N ILE A 321 -14.66 21.34 3.73
CA ILE A 321 -13.22 21.15 3.53
C ILE A 321 -12.72 22.29 2.64
N HIS A 322 -11.62 22.93 3.04
CA HIS A 322 -10.89 23.89 2.23
C HIS A 322 -9.48 23.38 1.94
N LEU A 323 -9.09 23.36 0.66
CA LEU A 323 -7.76 22.91 0.23
C LEU A 323 -6.90 24.09 -0.18
N ASN A 324 -5.65 24.11 0.30
CA ASN A 324 -4.62 25.04 -0.12
C ASN A 324 -3.29 24.27 -0.29
N GLY A 325 -3.02 23.84 -1.53
CA GLY A 325 -1.86 23.03 -1.85
C GLY A 325 -1.82 21.71 -1.03
N ARG A 326 -0.85 21.59 -0.14
CA ARG A 326 -0.66 20.43 0.72
C ARG A 326 -1.35 20.54 2.08
N ILE A 327 -2.26 21.47 2.24
CA ILE A 327 -2.98 21.72 3.49
C ILE A 327 -4.47 21.60 3.21
N ALA A 328 -5.15 20.83 4.06
CA ALA A 328 -6.61 20.73 4.10
C ALA A 328 -7.11 21.22 5.45
N THR A 329 -8.07 22.13 5.44
CA THR A 329 -8.78 22.60 6.64
C THR A 329 -10.18 22.01 6.64
N ILE A 330 -10.54 21.27 7.69
CA ILE A 330 -11.81 20.58 7.82
C ILE A 330 -12.58 21.18 9.00
N LYS A 331 -13.80 21.61 8.78
CA LYS A 331 -14.67 22.13 9.83
C LYS A 331 -15.82 21.16 10.10
N GLY A 332 -15.94 20.72 11.34
CA GLY A 332 -17.00 19.80 11.80
C GLY A 332 -17.70 20.28 13.09
N PRO A 333 -18.68 19.53 13.60
CA PRO A 333 -19.29 18.37 12.95
C PRO A 333 -20.20 18.74 11.78
N THR A 334 -20.22 17.90 10.75
CA THR A 334 -21.06 18.08 9.56
C THR A 334 -22.02 16.90 9.42
N LYS A 335 -23.29 17.18 9.15
CA LYS A 335 -24.25 16.16 8.75
C LYS A 335 -23.99 15.78 7.30
N LEU A 336 -23.26 14.69 7.11
CA LEU A 336 -23.01 14.18 5.77
C LEU A 336 -24.30 13.61 5.15
N THR A 337 -24.44 13.77 3.85
CA THR A 337 -25.55 13.23 3.04
C THR A 337 -25.01 12.23 2.02
N GLY A 338 -25.78 11.16 1.82
CA GLY A 338 -25.47 10.16 0.81
C GLY A 338 -25.43 10.76 -0.60
N ALA A 339 -24.45 10.34 -1.38
CA ALA A 339 -24.24 10.78 -2.76
C ALA A 339 -23.54 9.69 -3.58
N PRO A 340 -23.66 9.71 -4.92
CA PRO A 340 -22.74 8.99 -5.78
C PRO A 340 -21.34 9.62 -5.69
N VAL A 341 -20.33 8.82 -5.34
CA VAL A 341 -18.93 9.25 -5.17
C VAL A 341 -17.97 8.28 -5.88
N LEU A 342 -16.82 8.80 -6.32
CA LEU A 342 -15.83 8.06 -7.07
C LEU A 342 -14.61 7.73 -6.23
N ALA A 343 -14.28 6.46 -6.09
CA ALA A 343 -13.01 6.04 -5.52
C ALA A 343 -11.86 6.37 -6.50
N SER A 344 -10.83 7.07 -6.01
CA SER A 344 -9.66 7.49 -6.81
C SER A 344 -8.42 6.65 -6.55
N ASP A 345 -8.28 6.13 -5.34
CA ASP A 345 -7.17 5.28 -4.89
C ASP A 345 -7.59 4.43 -3.68
N LEU A 346 -6.69 3.56 -3.22
CA LEU A 346 -6.94 2.61 -2.12
C LEU A 346 -7.42 3.29 -0.83
N ARG A 347 -6.74 4.37 -0.38
CA ARG A 347 -7.02 5.00 0.92
C ARG A 347 -8.17 6.01 0.84
N ALA A 348 -8.29 6.71 -0.29
CA ALA A 348 -9.46 7.51 -0.62
C ALA A 348 -10.74 6.65 -0.60
N SER A 349 -10.69 5.46 -1.21
CA SER A 349 -11.83 4.53 -1.18
C SER A 349 -12.25 4.18 0.24
N ALA A 350 -11.30 3.88 1.12
CA ALA A 350 -11.58 3.55 2.52
C ALA A 350 -12.24 4.73 3.26
N SER A 351 -11.77 5.97 3.04
CA SER A 351 -12.36 7.15 3.68
C SER A 351 -13.80 7.40 3.23
N LEU A 352 -14.12 7.17 1.95
CA LEU A 352 -15.49 7.29 1.43
C LEU A 352 -16.42 6.22 2.00
N VAL A 353 -15.92 4.99 2.22
CA VAL A 353 -16.69 3.96 2.95
C VAL A 353 -17.01 4.45 4.36
N LEU A 354 -16.01 4.96 5.10
CA LEU A 354 -16.20 5.47 6.46
C LEU A 354 -17.20 6.63 6.51
N ALA A 355 -17.10 7.58 5.60
CA ALA A 355 -18.05 8.70 5.49
C ALA A 355 -19.47 8.21 5.15
N GLY A 356 -19.58 7.21 4.26
CA GLY A 356 -20.85 6.58 3.89
C GLY A 356 -21.56 5.90 5.07
N LEU A 357 -20.81 5.36 6.06
CA LEU A 357 -21.39 4.73 7.24
C LEU A 357 -22.19 5.71 8.14
N VAL A 358 -21.89 7.01 8.07
CA VAL A 358 -22.53 8.06 8.89
C VAL A 358 -23.36 9.05 8.09
N ALA A 359 -23.32 8.96 6.76
CA ALA A 359 -24.11 9.81 5.89
C ALA A 359 -25.61 9.49 5.98
N GLN A 360 -26.44 10.51 5.91
CA GLN A 360 -27.89 10.36 5.82
C GLN A 360 -28.30 10.00 4.39
N GLY A 361 -29.06 8.94 4.22
CA GLY A 361 -29.46 8.41 2.91
C GLY A 361 -28.48 7.37 2.39
N GLU A 362 -28.44 7.17 1.08
CA GLU A 362 -27.64 6.15 0.43
C GLU A 362 -26.39 6.75 -0.22
N THR A 363 -25.23 6.15 0.03
CA THR A 363 -23.97 6.50 -0.62
C THR A 363 -23.58 5.39 -1.61
N MET A 364 -23.46 5.72 -2.88
CA MET A 364 -22.98 4.83 -3.93
C MET A 364 -21.50 5.12 -4.18
N ILE A 365 -20.64 4.13 -3.93
CA ILE A 365 -19.19 4.26 -4.18
C ILE A 365 -18.84 3.47 -5.42
N GLU A 366 -18.41 4.18 -6.47
CA GLU A 366 -17.97 3.58 -7.72
C GLU A 366 -16.46 3.30 -7.73
N ARG A 367 -15.98 2.51 -8.70
CA ARG A 367 -14.58 2.12 -8.87
C ARG A 367 -13.98 1.42 -7.66
N VAL A 368 -14.78 0.61 -6.98
CA VAL A 368 -14.38 -0.11 -5.75
C VAL A 368 -13.23 -1.10 -5.95
N TYR A 369 -12.81 -1.34 -7.19
CA TYR A 369 -11.60 -2.10 -7.47
C TYR A 369 -10.34 -1.47 -6.84
N HIS A 370 -10.37 -0.18 -6.53
CA HIS A 370 -9.27 0.47 -5.79
C HIS A 370 -9.18 -0.03 -4.36
N ILE A 371 -10.31 -0.21 -3.66
CA ILE A 371 -10.29 -0.71 -2.28
C ILE A 371 -9.91 -2.19 -2.22
N ASP A 372 -10.28 -2.98 -3.24
CA ASP A 372 -9.96 -4.41 -3.33
C ASP A 372 -8.45 -4.69 -3.45
N ARG A 373 -7.65 -3.67 -3.75
CA ARG A 373 -6.20 -3.79 -3.84
C ARG A 373 -5.57 -4.15 -2.51
N GLY A 374 -6.07 -3.63 -1.39
CA GLY A 374 -5.49 -3.83 -0.06
C GLY A 374 -6.47 -4.27 1.02
N TYR A 375 -7.78 -4.05 0.85
CA TYR A 375 -8.78 -4.49 1.84
C TYR A 375 -9.49 -5.76 1.38
N GLU A 376 -9.31 -6.83 2.14
CA GLU A 376 -9.98 -8.09 1.88
C GLU A 376 -11.46 -8.00 2.29
N ARG A 377 -12.37 -7.87 1.30
CA ARG A 377 -13.84 -7.88 1.50
C ARG A 377 -14.29 -6.96 2.64
N ILE A 378 -13.88 -5.70 2.61
CA ILE A 378 -14.20 -4.73 3.67
C ILE A 378 -15.69 -4.65 3.96
N GLU A 379 -16.55 -4.74 2.93
CA GLU A 379 -18.01 -4.74 3.07
C GLU A 379 -18.52 -5.94 3.88
N THR A 380 -17.88 -7.09 3.74
CA THR A 380 -18.24 -8.29 4.50
C THR A 380 -17.85 -8.15 5.98
N LYS A 381 -16.64 -7.63 6.24
CA LYS A 381 -16.15 -7.39 7.60
C LYS A 381 -17.01 -6.34 8.32
N LEU A 382 -17.30 -5.22 7.66
CA LEU A 382 -18.16 -4.16 8.23
C LEU A 382 -19.58 -4.64 8.47
N ARG A 383 -20.17 -5.40 7.54
CA ARG A 383 -21.52 -5.98 7.73
C ARG A 383 -21.57 -6.93 8.92
N ALA A 384 -20.53 -7.73 9.13
CA ALA A 384 -20.45 -8.67 10.25
C ALA A 384 -20.47 -7.97 11.61
N VAL A 385 -20.11 -6.69 11.67
CA VAL A 385 -20.16 -5.84 12.88
C VAL A 385 -21.32 -4.85 12.89
N GLY A 386 -22.31 -5.04 12.01
CA GLY A 386 -23.57 -4.30 12.05
C GLY A 386 -23.71 -3.14 11.06
N ALA A 387 -22.74 -2.89 10.19
CA ALA A 387 -22.86 -1.85 9.17
C ALA A 387 -23.89 -2.24 8.08
N ASN A 388 -24.68 -1.27 7.64
CA ASN A 388 -25.56 -1.43 6.50
C ASN A 388 -24.79 -1.10 5.22
N ILE A 389 -24.10 -2.07 4.68
CA ILE A 389 -23.25 -1.95 3.49
C ILE A 389 -23.41 -3.19 2.61
N GLN A 390 -23.44 -3.01 1.30
CA GLN A 390 -23.49 -4.10 0.36
C GLN A 390 -22.66 -3.79 -0.89
N ARG A 391 -22.15 -4.85 -1.51
CA ARG A 391 -21.53 -4.76 -2.83
C ARG A 391 -22.58 -5.04 -3.88
N VAL A 392 -22.79 -4.08 -4.78
CA VAL A 392 -23.63 -4.24 -5.95
C VAL A 392 -22.76 -4.55 -7.17
N ARG A 393 -23.24 -5.41 -8.06
CA ARG A 393 -22.61 -5.59 -9.37
C ARG A 393 -23.23 -4.56 -10.31
N GLU A 394 -22.40 -3.88 -11.12
CA GLU A 394 -22.93 -3.13 -12.26
C GLU A 394 -23.76 -4.10 -13.11
N SER A 395 -25.06 -3.84 -13.24
CA SER A 395 -25.81 -4.37 -14.35
C SER A 395 -25.18 -3.73 -15.59
N VAL A 396 -24.60 -4.53 -16.47
CA VAL A 396 -24.18 -4.08 -17.79
C VAL A 396 -25.45 -3.55 -18.46
N THR A 397 -25.67 -2.23 -18.38
CA THR A 397 -26.63 -1.54 -19.22
C THR A 397 -26.13 -1.76 -20.65
N ALA A 398 -26.94 -2.41 -21.46
CA ALA A 398 -26.69 -2.58 -22.88
C ALA A 398 -26.26 -1.22 -23.46
N PRO A 399 -25.29 -1.18 -24.40
CA PRO A 399 -24.92 0.06 -25.05
C PRO A 399 -26.21 0.71 -25.60
N LEU A 400 -26.38 2.00 -25.36
CA LEU A 400 -27.41 2.80 -25.98
C LEU A 400 -27.34 2.50 -27.49
N SER A 401 -28.40 1.89 -28.04
CA SER A 401 -28.53 1.69 -29.47
C SER A 401 -28.41 3.08 -30.13
N GLU A 402 -27.38 3.28 -30.94
CA GLU A 402 -27.32 4.38 -31.88
C GLU A 402 -28.38 4.17 -32.97
N ASP A 403 -29.61 4.48 -32.66
CA ASP A 403 -30.63 4.77 -33.69
C ASP A 403 -30.38 6.21 -34.16
N ALA A 404 -29.42 6.38 -35.06
CA ALA A 404 -29.38 7.52 -35.92
C ALA A 404 -30.46 7.36 -37.03
N PRO A 405 -31.37 8.31 -37.21
CA PRO A 405 -32.28 8.27 -38.36
C PRO A 405 -31.46 8.52 -39.62
N THR A 406 -31.43 7.55 -40.49
CA THR A 406 -30.95 7.69 -41.87
C THR A 406 -31.97 8.51 -42.66
N ASP A 407 -31.82 9.84 -42.70
CA ASP A 407 -32.42 10.67 -43.75
C ASP A 407 -31.56 10.56 -45.01
N ALA A 408 -31.91 9.60 -45.85
CA ALA A 408 -31.45 9.49 -47.21
C ALA A 408 -32.67 9.39 -48.13
N ALA A 409 -33.34 10.53 -48.35
CA ALA A 409 -34.27 10.70 -49.48
C ALA A 409 -34.62 12.17 -49.68
N ALA A 410 -33.75 12.93 -50.36
CA ALA A 410 -34.14 14.14 -51.10
C ALA A 410 -32.93 14.70 -51.84
N MET A 411 -32.61 14.13 -53.01
CA MET A 411 -32.00 14.83 -54.16
C MET A 411 -32.06 13.93 -55.38
N ALA A 412 -33.24 13.93 -56.03
CA ALA A 412 -33.36 13.57 -57.42
C ALA A 412 -34.57 14.33 -58.00
N SER A 413 -34.30 15.49 -58.52
CA SER A 413 -35.01 16.13 -59.65
C SER A 413 -34.21 17.37 -60.07
#